data_4a1a2fcc2e9cf79c53b9c8a67c4f506c
#
_entry.id   4a1a2fcc2e9cf79c53b9c8a67c4f506c
#
_cell.length_a   1.000
_cell.length_b   1.000
_cell.length_c   1.000
_cell.angle_alpha   90.00
_cell.angle_beta   90.00
_cell.angle_gamma   90.00
#
_symmetry.space_group_name_H-M   'P 1'
#
loop_
_entity.id
_entity.type
_entity.pdbx_description
1 polymer ?
#
loop_
_entity_poly.entity_id
_entity_poly.type
_entity_poly.pdbx_seq_one_letter_code
_entity_poly.pdbx_strand_id
1 'polypeptide(L)'
;GLRYIMTDPLRWDAEHGLAKRPRTLDTWDFTDNPRSSHEREIFPDDPMGVFHGDNTGLYHSKLLMAKLYRVFGDDASAARHEEEAAALRERIMKHLWNGRFFRHFLPLTPVDYGVDEEFQMSLSNSYALNRNILNFEERLSVINAYRDMRKKYGGELDDFRNLEPPYPVFHGMKAGAYVNGANAPFVAGELALGAFETGEEAYGADILKRMGRKFSSDGKISFLYNW
;
A
#
# COMPACT_ATOMS: atom_id res chain seq x y z
N GLY A 1 -10.51 0.63 18.35
CA GLY A 1 -9.74 0.64 17.12
C GLY A 1 -9.61 -0.74 16.49
N LEU A 2 -8.52 -1.49 16.70
CA LEU A 2 -8.22 -2.74 15.95
C LEU A 2 -9.32 -3.81 16.04
N ARG A 3 -9.91 -4.01 17.23
CA ARG A 3 -11.01 -4.95 17.40
C ARG A 3 -12.23 -4.59 16.56
N TYR A 4 -12.55 -3.30 16.46
CA TYR A 4 -13.69 -2.82 15.66
C TYR A 4 -13.52 -3.21 14.18
N ILE A 5 -12.36 -2.98 13.59
CA ILE A 5 -12.09 -3.35 12.19
C ILE A 5 -12.34 -4.84 11.94
N MET A 6 -11.93 -5.70 12.89
CA MET A 6 -12.01 -7.16 12.76
C MET A 6 -13.39 -7.74 13.11
N THR A 7 -14.32 -6.94 13.62
CA THR A 7 -15.67 -7.41 14.04
C THR A 7 -16.81 -6.76 13.29
N ASP A 8 -16.56 -5.63 12.61
CA ASP A 8 -17.58 -4.94 11.82
C ASP A 8 -17.74 -5.64 10.45
N PRO A 9 -18.93 -6.16 10.11
CA PRO A 9 -19.17 -6.88 8.87
C PRO A 9 -19.00 -6.03 7.61
N LEU A 10 -19.06 -4.70 7.71
CA LEU A 10 -18.76 -3.79 6.60
C LEU A 10 -17.24 -3.57 6.39
N ARG A 11 -16.42 -3.93 7.39
CA ARG A 11 -14.98 -3.69 7.38
C ARG A 11 -14.15 -4.97 7.42
N TRP A 12 -14.76 -6.09 7.68
CA TRP A 12 -14.09 -7.38 7.75
C TRP A 12 -14.68 -8.35 6.75
N ASP A 13 -13.84 -8.95 5.96
CA ASP A 13 -14.19 -10.05 5.09
C ASP A 13 -13.91 -11.38 5.81
N ALA A 14 -14.96 -12.09 6.17
CA ALA A 14 -14.84 -13.33 6.95
C ALA A 14 -14.30 -14.50 6.13
N GLU A 15 -14.48 -14.50 4.80
CA GLU A 15 -14.01 -15.54 3.91
C GLU A 15 -12.48 -15.53 3.83
N HIS A 16 -11.88 -14.37 3.61
CA HIS A 16 -10.42 -14.21 3.52
C HIS A 16 -9.78 -13.93 4.89
N GLY A 17 -10.59 -13.53 5.90
CA GLY A 17 -10.09 -13.13 7.22
C GLY A 17 -9.22 -11.87 7.15
N LEU A 18 -9.60 -10.88 6.35
CA LEU A 18 -8.88 -9.66 6.07
C LEU A 18 -9.81 -8.43 6.14
N ALA A 19 -9.23 -7.27 6.39
CA ALA A 19 -9.96 -6.01 6.33
C ALA A 19 -10.35 -5.68 4.88
N LYS A 20 -11.58 -5.21 4.70
CA LYS A 20 -12.14 -4.77 3.42
C LYS A 20 -12.69 -3.36 3.51
N ARG A 21 -12.80 -2.71 2.37
CA ARG A 21 -13.50 -1.43 2.22
C ARG A 21 -14.02 -1.24 0.79
N PRO A 22 -14.86 -0.22 0.55
CA PRO A 22 -15.25 0.16 -0.80
C PRO A 22 -14.03 0.45 -1.67
N ARG A 23 -14.18 0.19 -2.97
CA ARG A 23 -13.12 0.45 -3.93
C ARG A 23 -12.68 1.92 -3.88
N THR A 24 -11.38 2.10 -3.83
CA THR A 24 -10.71 3.39 -3.82
C THR A 24 -9.29 3.24 -4.38
N LEU A 25 -8.48 4.27 -4.28
CA LEU A 25 -7.04 4.21 -4.49
C LEU A 25 -6.30 4.29 -3.15
N ASP A 26 -5.12 3.68 -3.07
CA ASP A 26 -4.28 3.77 -1.87
C ASP A 26 -4.06 5.22 -1.45
N THR A 27 -4.10 5.46 -0.15
CA THR A 27 -3.99 6.78 0.49
C THR A 27 -5.12 7.75 0.18
N TRP A 28 -6.13 7.35 -0.58
CA TRP A 28 -7.27 8.21 -0.83
C TRP A 28 -8.47 7.77 0.02
N ASP A 29 -9.12 8.73 0.63
CA ASP A 29 -10.24 8.50 1.54
C ASP A 29 -11.58 8.36 0.83
N PHE A 30 -11.69 8.83 -0.41
CA PHE A 30 -12.91 8.76 -1.20
C PHE A 30 -13.17 7.36 -1.73
N THR A 31 -14.43 6.98 -1.80
CA THR A 31 -14.88 5.75 -2.47
C THR A 31 -15.29 6.06 -3.91
N ASP A 32 -15.38 5.00 -4.73
CA ASP A 32 -15.86 5.12 -6.11
C ASP A 32 -17.40 5.25 -6.21
N ASN A 33 -18.10 5.32 -5.08
CA ASN A 33 -19.54 5.44 -5.04
C ASN A 33 -19.97 6.92 -5.15
N PRO A 34 -20.70 7.31 -6.21
CA PRO A 34 -21.12 8.69 -6.40
C PRO A 34 -22.16 9.18 -5.37
N ARG A 35 -22.75 8.27 -4.58
CA ARG A 35 -23.66 8.62 -3.46
C ARG A 35 -22.89 9.03 -2.21
N SER A 36 -21.64 8.65 -2.08
CA SER A 36 -20.82 9.02 -0.94
C SER A 36 -20.52 10.51 -1.02
N SER A 37 -21.11 11.28 -0.13
CA SER A 37 -20.81 12.70 0.05
C SER A 37 -19.56 12.93 0.90
N HIS A 38 -19.13 11.87 1.61
CA HIS A 38 -17.99 11.86 2.49
C HIS A 38 -17.17 10.58 2.26
N GLU A 39 -15.88 10.71 2.24
CA GLU A 39 -14.90 9.63 2.01
C GLU A 39 -15.04 8.41 2.93
N ARG A 40 -15.81 8.53 4.01
CA ARG A 40 -15.93 7.48 5.04
C ARG A 40 -17.26 6.73 5.02
N GLU A 41 -18.17 7.14 4.17
CA GLU A 41 -19.43 6.45 4.05
C GLU A 41 -19.26 5.13 3.30
N ILE A 42 -19.78 4.06 3.88
CA ILE A 42 -19.79 2.72 3.30
C ILE A 42 -21.24 2.29 3.15
N PHE A 43 -21.62 1.96 1.94
CA PHE A 43 -22.95 1.43 1.64
C PHE A 43 -22.87 -0.09 1.42
N PRO A 44 -23.93 -0.85 1.77
CA PRO A 44 -23.92 -2.31 1.61
C PRO A 44 -23.74 -2.80 0.17
N ASP A 45 -24.07 -1.98 -0.80
CA ASP A 45 -23.98 -2.26 -2.24
C ASP A 45 -22.72 -1.63 -2.90
N ASP A 46 -21.79 -1.07 -2.12
CA ASP A 46 -20.52 -0.61 -2.64
C ASP A 46 -19.70 -1.77 -3.23
N PRO A 47 -19.00 -1.56 -4.36
CA PRO A 47 -18.00 -2.51 -4.81
C PRO A 47 -16.89 -2.63 -3.77
N MET A 48 -16.81 -3.78 -3.11
CA MET A 48 -15.86 -4.01 -2.02
C MET A 48 -14.58 -4.66 -2.52
N GLY A 49 -13.48 -4.41 -1.83
CA GLY A 49 -12.20 -5.06 -2.05
C GLY A 49 -11.34 -5.14 -0.79
N VAL A 50 -10.37 -6.04 -0.81
CA VAL A 50 -9.35 -6.20 0.22
C VAL A 50 -8.08 -5.52 -0.26
N PHE A 51 -7.65 -4.46 0.42
CA PHE A 51 -6.46 -3.67 0.05
C PHE A 51 -5.25 -4.11 0.84
N HIS A 52 -4.11 -4.29 0.15
CA HIS A 52 -2.90 -4.73 0.84
C HIS A 52 -2.36 -3.66 1.81
N GLY A 53 -2.49 -2.39 1.46
CA GLY A 53 -2.03 -1.28 2.30
C GLY A 53 -2.72 -1.26 3.65
N ASP A 54 -4.06 -1.45 3.69
CA ASP A 54 -4.85 -1.53 4.91
C ASP A 54 -4.42 -2.74 5.75
N ASN A 55 -4.28 -3.90 5.11
CA ASN A 55 -4.00 -5.16 5.80
C ASN A 55 -2.56 -5.26 6.29
N THR A 56 -1.56 -4.79 5.52
CA THR A 56 -0.18 -4.70 6.00
C THR A 56 -0.05 -3.67 7.12
N GLY A 57 -0.85 -2.59 7.09
CA GLY A 57 -0.98 -1.62 8.18
C GLY A 57 -1.60 -2.23 9.44
N LEU A 58 -2.66 -3.02 9.30
CA LEU A 58 -3.30 -3.74 10.41
C LEU A 58 -2.33 -4.74 11.05
N TYR A 59 -1.61 -5.52 10.25
CA TYR A 59 -0.53 -6.41 10.69
C TYR A 59 0.51 -5.65 11.52
N HIS A 60 1.05 -4.57 10.99
CA HIS A 60 2.05 -3.76 11.67
C HIS A 60 1.52 -3.16 12.99
N SER A 61 0.27 -2.72 13.00
CA SER A 61 -0.40 -2.20 14.20
C SER A 61 -0.52 -3.24 15.30
N LYS A 62 -0.75 -4.53 14.93
CA LYS A 62 -0.74 -5.64 15.91
C LYS A 62 0.64 -5.83 16.53
N LEU A 63 1.71 -5.77 15.75
CA LEU A 63 3.08 -5.86 16.26
C LEU A 63 3.43 -4.69 17.19
N LEU A 64 2.99 -3.48 16.85
CA LEU A 64 3.19 -2.31 17.71
C LEU A 64 2.41 -2.42 19.02
N MET A 65 1.17 -2.94 19.00
CA MET A 65 0.39 -3.22 20.21
C MET A 65 1.07 -4.26 21.07
N ALA A 66 1.61 -5.33 20.50
CA ALA A 66 2.38 -6.31 21.26
C ALA A 66 3.56 -5.68 21.98
N LYS A 67 4.34 -4.83 21.30
CA LYS A 67 5.44 -4.08 21.92
C LYS A 67 4.96 -3.19 23.09
N LEU A 68 3.85 -2.48 22.91
CA LEU A 68 3.29 -1.64 23.96
C LEU A 68 2.85 -2.47 25.18
N TYR A 69 2.17 -3.60 25.00
CA TYR A 69 1.77 -4.47 26.10
C TYR A 69 2.98 -5.02 26.87
N ARG A 70 4.09 -5.37 26.20
CA ARG A 70 5.33 -5.78 26.87
C ARG A 70 5.91 -4.65 27.73
N VAL A 71 5.89 -3.40 27.26
CA VAL A 71 6.34 -2.23 28.04
C VAL A 71 5.51 -2.07 29.32
N PHE A 72 4.21 -2.40 29.27
CA PHE A 72 3.31 -2.36 30.44
C PHE A 72 3.30 -3.64 31.28
N GLY A 73 4.11 -4.66 30.92
CA GLY A 73 4.19 -5.92 31.65
C GLY A 73 3.04 -6.89 31.41
N ASP A 74 2.23 -6.69 30.37
CA ASP A 74 1.14 -7.60 30.00
C ASP A 74 1.59 -8.53 28.85
N ASP A 75 2.38 -9.55 29.19
CA ASP A 75 2.91 -10.51 28.23
C ASP A 75 1.83 -11.37 27.57
N ALA A 76 0.72 -11.62 28.27
CA ALA A 76 -0.39 -12.41 27.71
C ALA A 76 -1.09 -11.67 26.56
N SER A 77 -1.36 -10.37 26.73
CA SER A 77 -1.91 -9.54 25.67
C SER A 77 -0.91 -9.33 24.53
N ALA A 78 0.39 -9.21 24.84
CA ALA A 78 1.44 -9.12 23.83
C ALA A 78 1.47 -10.37 22.95
N ALA A 79 1.53 -11.57 23.55
CA ALA A 79 1.54 -12.84 22.82
C ALA A 79 0.31 -13.01 21.93
N ARG A 80 -0.89 -12.67 22.42
CA ARG A 80 -2.11 -12.70 21.61
C ARG A 80 -2.02 -11.81 20.36
N HIS A 81 -1.48 -10.60 20.49
CA HIS A 81 -1.32 -9.69 19.35
C HIS A 81 -0.27 -10.19 18.35
N GLU A 82 0.77 -10.88 18.80
CA GLU A 82 1.77 -11.53 17.92
C GLU A 82 1.16 -12.71 17.16
N GLU A 83 0.36 -13.55 17.82
CA GLU A 83 -0.39 -14.64 17.17
C GLU A 83 -1.37 -14.13 16.11
N GLU A 84 -2.13 -13.09 16.45
CA GLU A 84 -3.05 -12.45 15.51
C GLU A 84 -2.30 -11.82 14.31
N ALA A 85 -1.13 -11.23 14.54
CA ALA A 85 -0.27 -10.71 13.47
C ALA A 85 0.26 -11.83 12.56
N ALA A 86 0.73 -12.94 13.14
CA ALA A 86 1.21 -14.10 12.36
C ALA A 86 0.09 -14.66 11.46
N ALA A 87 -1.10 -14.84 12.00
CA ALA A 87 -2.26 -15.30 11.23
C ALA A 87 -2.69 -14.31 10.13
N LEU A 88 -2.57 -12.99 10.39
CA LEU A 88 -2.81 -11.97 9.35
C LEU A 88 -1.76 -12.06 8.24
N ARG A 89 -0.47 -12.22 8.59
CA ARG A 89 0.61 -12.34 7.60
C ARG A 89 0.36 -13.50 6.64
N GLU A 90 -0.01 -14.67 7.15
CA GLU A 90 -0.30 -15.84 6.32
C GLU A 90 -1.40 -15.55 5.29
N ARG A 91 -2.49 -14.91 5.73
CA ARG A 91 -3.62 -14.55 4.85
C ARG A 91 -3.24 -13.48 3.83
N ILE A 92 -2.52 -12.44 4.26
CA ILE A 92 -2.03 -11.37 3.38
C ILE A 92 -1.13 -11.96 2.28
N MET A 93 -0.16 -12.79 2.66
CA MET A 93 0.74 -13.43 1.69
C MET A 93 -0.03 -14.37 0.75
N LYS A 94 -0.99 -15.14 1.25
CA LYS A 94 -1.80 -16.06 0.44
C LYS A 94 -2.66 -15.35 -0.60
N HIS A 95 -3.27 -14.22 -0.24
CA HIS A 95 -4.32 -13.59 -1.07
C HIS A 95 -3.89 -12.34 -1.81
N LEU A 96 -2.82 -11.67 -1.36
CA LEU A 96 -2.41 -10.37 -1.88
C LEU A 96 -0.99 -10.36 -2.47
N TRP A 97 -0.14 -11.33 -2.14
CA TRP A 97 1.20 -11.46 -2.72
C TRP A 97 1.14 -12.23 -4.04
N ASN A 98 1.62 -11.60 -5.14
CA ASN A 98 1.58 -12.20 -6.48
C ASN A 98 2.91 -12.89 -6.90
N GLY A 99 3.81 -13.10 -5.95
CA GLY A 99 5.15 -13.66 -6.19
C GLY A 99 6.23 -12.60 -6.44
N ARG A 100 5.85 -11.32 -6.59
CA ARG A 100 6.77 -10.24 -6.88
C ARG A 100 6.56 -9.01 -6.00
N PHE A 101 5.31 -8.63 -5.76
CA PHE A 101 4.89 -7.52 -4.92
C PHE A 101 3.45 -7.76 -4.43
N PHE A 102 2.95 -6.94 -3.52
CA PHE A 102 1.54 -6.99 -3.17
C PHE A 102 0.69 -6.33 -4.26
N ARG A 103 -0.30 -7.06 -4.79
CA ARG A 103 -1.34 -6.48 -5.66
C ARG A 103 -2.05 -5.34 -4.94
N HIS A 104 -2.48 -4.31 -5.67
CA HIS A 104 -3.17 -3.16 -5.09
C HIS A 104 -4.36 -3.58 -4.24
N PHE A 105 -5.28 -4.35 -4.82
CA PHE A 105 -6.40 -4.91 -4.08
C PHE A 105 -6.89 -6.23 -4.68
N LEU A 106 -7.62 -7.00 -3.86
CA LEU A 106 -8.37 -8.17 -4.27
C LEU A 106 -9.86 -7.77 -4.40
N PRO A 107 -10.45 -7.75 -5.59
CA PRO A 107 -11.87 -7.46 -5.76
C PRO A 107 -12.73 -8.53 -5.08
N LEU A 108 -13.70 -8.12 -4.27
CA LEU A 108 -14.74 -8.98 -3.70
C LEU A 108 -16.03 -8.88 -4.51
N THR A 109 -16.17 -7.81 -5.29
CA THR A 109 -17.26 -7.60 -6.25
C THR A 109 -16.68 -7.68 -7.64
N PRO A 110 -17.18 -8.56 -8.53
CA PRO A 110 -16.65 -8.71 -9.88
C PRO A 110 -17.04 -7.50 -10.74
N VAL A 111 -16.10 -6.60 -10.94
CA VAL A 111 -16.22 -5.41 -11.80
C VAL A 111 -14.99 -5.34 -12.69
N ASP A 112 -15.17 -5.16 -13.98
CA ASP A 112 -14.06 -4.90 -14.90
C ASP A 112 -13.67 -3.42 -14.83
N TYR A 113 -12.48 -3.18 -14.35
CA TYR A 113 -11.90 -1.84 -14.22
C TYR A 113 -10.91 -1.48 -15.34
N GLY A 114 -10.77 -2.36 -16.34
CA GLY A 114 -9.88 -2.15 -17.47
C GLY A 114 -8.40 -2.33 -17.16
N VAL A 115 -8.08 -2.96 -16.05
CA VAL A 115 -6.72 -3.34 -15.64
C VAL A 115 -6.74 -4.74 -15.02
N ASP A 116 -5.61 -5.44 -15.08
CA ASP A 116 -5.41 -6.67 -14.34
C ASP A 116 -4.91 -6.35 -12.93
N GLU A 117 -5.80 -6.39 -11.94
CA GLU A 117 -5.49 -6.07 -10.55
C GLU A 117 -4.49 -7.05 -9.92
N GLU A 118 -4.31 -8.25 -10.47
CA GLU A 118 -3.28 -9.19 -10.04
C GLU A 118 -1.88 -8.57 -10.17
N PHE A 119 -1.67 -7.78 -11.21
CA PHE A 119 -0.40 -7.16 -11.54
C PHE A 119 -0.40 -5.64 -11.32
N GLN A 120 -1.39 -5.10 -10.62
CA GLN A 120 -1.44 -3.69 -10.26
C GLN A 120 -0.69 -3.44 -8.95
N MET A 121 0.41 -2.69 -9.04
CA MET A 121 1.24 -2.28 -7.90
C MET A 121 0.82 -0.90 -7.41
N SER A 122 0.61 -0.75 -6.11
CA SER A 122 0.32 0.55 -5.48
C SER A 122 1.46 1.02 -4.61
N LEU A 123 1.42 2.30 -4.26
CA LEU A 123 2.40 2.96 -3.39
C LEU A 123 2.56 2.30 -2.00
N SER A 124 1.54 1.60 -1.51
CA SER A 124 1.60 0.90 -0.22
C SER A 124 2.65 -0.21 -0.17
N ASN A 125 3.17 -0.65 -1.33
CA ASN A 125 4.31 -1.56 -1.38
C ASN A 125 5.58 -0.95 -0.77
N SER A 126 5.80 0.36 -0.90
CA SER A 126 6.92 1.04 -0.25
C SER A 126 6.79 1.03 1.28
N TYR A 127 5.58 1.23 1.79
CA TYR A 127 5.30 1.10 3.23
C TYR A 127 5.45 -0.32 3.74
N ALA A 128 5.08 -1.34 2.93
CA ALA A 128 5.22 -2.74 3.30
C ALA A 128 6.69 -3.14 3.54
N LEU A 129 7.64 -2.51 2.84
CA LEU A 129 9.08 -2.70 3.09
C LEU A 129 9.47 -2.44 4.56
N ASN A 130 8.78 -1.50 5.23
CA ASN A 130 9.12 -1.04 6.58
C ASN A 130 8.16 -1.56 7.66
N ARG A 131 7.28 -2.53 7.32
CA ARG A 131 6.27 -3.10 8.23
C ARG A 131 6.61 -4.48 8.80
N ASN A 132 7.81 -5.00 8.53
CA ASN A 132 8.27 -6.34 8.96
C ASN A 132 7.40 -7.51 8.45
N ILE A 133 6.66 -7.32 7.38
CA ILE A 133 5.82 -8.36 6.79
C ILE A 133 6.58 -9.20 5.76
N LEU A 134 7.58 -8.63 5.10
CA LEU A 134 8.38 -9.23 4.05
C LEU A 134 9.70 -9.78 4.60
N ASN A 135 10.12 -10.94 4.10
CA ASN A 135 11.46 -11.45 4.28
C ASN A 135 12.46 -10.71 3.34
N PHE A 136 13.75 -11.07 3.41
CA PHE A 136 14.79 -10.41 2.63
C PHE A 136 14.55 -10.50 1.12
N GLU A 137 14.26 -11.69 0.60
CA GLU A 137 14.05 -11.93 -0.84
C GLU A 137 12.78 -11.22 -1.35
N GLU A 138 11.73 -11.23 -0.56
CA GLU A 138 10.48 -10.52 -0.85
C GLU A 138 10.70 -9.01 -0.89
N ARG A 139 11.51 -8.45 0.01
CA ARG A 139 11.89 -7.02 0.01
C ARG A 139 12.68 -6.66 -1.23
N LEU A 140 13.69 -7.46 -1.62
CA LEU A 140 14.45 -7.27 -2.86
C LEU A 140 13.53 -7.32 -4.09
N SER A 141 12.56 -8.23 -4.10
CA SER A 141 11.60 -8.35 -5.19
C SER A 141 10.77 -7.08 -5.35
N VAL A 142 10.25 -6.50 -4.27
CA VAL A 142 9.51 -5.23 -4.30
C VAL A 142 10.41 -4.08 -4.75
N ILE A 143 11.63 -3.95 -4.22
CA ILE A 143 12.59 -2.91 -4.64
C ILE A 143 12.88 -3.01 -6.14
N ASN A 144 13.08 -4.23 -6.65
CA ASN A 144 13.31 -4.45 -8.07
C ASN A 144 12.08 -4.11 -8.93
N ALA A 145 10.86 -4.30 -8.42
CA ALA A 145 9.66 -3.88 -9.13
C ALA A 145 9.62 -2.35 -9.33
N TYR A 146 10.00 -1.56 -8.33
CA TYR A 146 10.15 -0.10 -8.46
C TYR A 146 11.27 0.29 -9.46
N ARG A 147 12.42 -0.37 -9.39
CA ARG A 147 13.51 -0.15 -10.37
C ARG A 147 13.09 -0.44 -11.80
N ASP A 148 12.35 -1.52 -12.02
CA ASP A 148 11.90 -1.91 -13.35
C ASP A 148 10.82 -0.95 -13.88
N MET A 149 9.99 -0.39 -13.01
CA MET A 149 9.05 0.68 -13.36
C MET A 149 9.82 1.89 -13.94
N ARG A 150 10.88 2.33 -13.28
CA ARG A 150 11.74 3.41 -13.80
C ARG A 150 12.40 3.04 -15.13
N LYS A 151 12.93 1.82 -15.28
CA LYS A 151 13.51 1.36 -16.55
C LYS A 151 12.48 1.34 -17.68
N LYS A 152 11.25 0.92 -17.38
CA LYS A 152 10.16 0.83 -18.33
C LYS A 152 9.77 2.20 -18.92
N TYR A 153 9.70 3.22 -18.09
CA TYR A 153 9.21 4.54 -18.46
C TYR A 153 10.30 5.57 -18.74
N GLY A 154 11.45 5.44 -18.10
CA GLY A 154 12.66 6.23 -18.35
C GLY A 154 12.72 7.60 -17.68
N GLY A 155 11.65 8.04 -17.02
CA GLY A 155 11.63 9.31 -16.29
C GLY A 155 12.36 9.28 -14.97
N GLU A 156 12.81 10.43 -14.50
CA GLU A 156 13.59 10.55 -13.25
C GLU A 156 12.82 10.12 -12.01
N LEU A 157 11.48 10.22 -12.02
CA LEU A 157 10.59 9.94 -10.90
C LEU A 157 9.67 8.72 -11.14
N ASP A 158 9.82 8.00 -12.23
CA ASP A 158 8.88 6.95 -12.64
C ASP A 158 8.89 5.71 -11.74
N ASP A 159 9.91 5.52 -10.91
CA ASP A 159 9.90 4.55 -9.82
C ASP A 159 9.00 4.96 -8.62
N PHE A 160 8.45 6.18 -8.62
CA PHE A 160 7.56 6.67 -7.56
C PHE A 160 6.09 6.74 -7.99
N ARG A 161 5.69 6.04 -9.05
CA ARG A 161 4.28 5.99 -9.45
C ARG A 161 3.44 5.42 -8.33
N ASN A 162 2.39 6.13 -7.96
CA ASN A 162 1.54 5.71 -6.85
C ASN A 162 0.63 4.53 -7.20
N LEU A 163 0.40 4.29 -8.51
CA LEU A 163 -0.36 3.15 -9.03
C LEU A 163 0.17 2.76 -10.41
N GLU A 164 0.49 1.48 -10.63
CA GLU A 164 0.98 0.96 -11.90
C GLU A 164 0.48 -0.47 -12.16
N PRO A 165 -0.23 -0.75 -13.27
CA PRO A 165 -0.77 0.23 -14.20
C PRO A 165 -1.87 1.09 -13.56
N PRO A 166 -2.01 2.38 -13.97
CA PRO A 166 -3.12 3.20 -13.54
C PRO A 166 -4.41 2.74 -14.21
N TYR A 167 -5.55 3.05 -13.59
CA TYR A 167 -6.84 2.87 -14.26
C TYR A 167 -6.95 3.80 -15.46
N PRO A 168 -7.63 3.41 -16.54
CA PRO A 168 -7.90 4.31 -17.67
C PRO A 168 -8.55 5.62 -17.23
N VAL A 169 -9.56 5.50 -16.38
CA VAL A 169 -10.19 6.63 -15.65
C VAL A 169 -10.59 6.12 -14.26
N PHE A 170 -10.33 6.89 -13.23
CA PHE A 170 -10.81 6.64 -11.88
C PHE A 170 -11.38 7.94 -11.31
N HIS A 171 -12.66 7.96 -10.97
CA HIS A 171 -13.35 9.12 -10.39
C HIS A 171 -13.07 10.44 -11.18
N GLY A 172 -13.13 10.35 -12.52
CA GLY A 172 -12.83 11.47 -13.42
C GLY A 172 -11.34 11.77 -13.62
N MET A 173 -10.44 11.13 -12.89
CA MET A 173 -9.00 11.27 -13.08
C MET A 173 -8.50 10.36 -14.20
N LYS A 174 -7.79 10.94 -15.15
CA LYS A 174 -7.08 10.19 -16.20
C LYS A 174 -5.89 9.42 -15.61
N ALA A 175 -5.43 8.42 -16.33
CA ALA A 175 -4.15 7.76 -16.06
C ALA A 175 -3.02 8.81 -15.94
N GLY A 176 -2.16 8.66 -14.93
CA GLY A 176 -1.06 9.59 -14.65
C GLY A 176 -1.44 10.86 -13.88
N ALA A 177 -2.71 11.04 -13.56
CA ALA A 177 -3.17 12.21 -12.83
C ALA A 177 -3.45 11.88 -11.36
N TYR A 178 -2.93 12.72 -10.45
CA TYR A 178 -3.13 12.65 -9.02
C TYR A 178 -2.85 11.22 -8.48
N VAL A 179 -3.75 10.65 -7.68
CA VAL A 179 -3.58 9.30 -7.11
C VAL A 179 -3.79 8.17 -8.12
N ASN A 180 -4.20 8.46 -9.35
CA ASN A 180 -4.34 7.49 -10.43
C ASN A 180 -3.05 7.39 -11.27
N GLY A 181 -1.94 7.08 -10.64
CA GLY A 181 -0.68 6.79 -11.32
C GLY A 181 0.33 7.93 -11.39
N ALA A 182 0.06 9.13 -10.81
CA ALA A 182 1.08 10.19 -10.76
C ALA A 182 2.31 9.77 -9.94
N ASN A 183 3.44 10.43 -10.18
CA ASN A 183 4.65 10.21 -9.40
C ASN A 183 4.51 10.84 -8.01
N ALA A 184 4.73 10.06 -6.97
CA ALA A 184 4.48 10.39 -5.56
C ALA A 184 5.78 10.50 -4.75
N PRO A 185 6.37 11.70 -4.61
CA PRO A 185 7.61 11.89 -3.86
C PRO A 185 7.57 11.38 -2.42
N PHE A 186 6.42 11.37 -1.78
CA PHE A 186 6.28 10.84 -0.41
C PHE A 186 6.54 9.33 -0.31
N VAL A 187 6.39 8.59 -1.39
CA VAL A 187 6.78 7.17 -1.49
C VAL A 187 8.31 7.01 -1.44
N ALA A 188 9.04 8.00 -1.93
CA ALA A 188 10.49 7.95 -2.07
C ALA A 188 11.20 7.73 -0.72
N GLY A 189 10.73 8.35 0.36
CA GLY A 189 11.30 8.19 1.70
C GLY A 189 11.19 6.76 2.20
N GLU A 190 10.01 6.16 2.08
CA GLU A 190 9.77 4.77 2.49
C GLU A 190 10.55 3.77 1.64
N LEU A 191 10.62 4.01 0.32
CA LEU A 191 11.40 3.18 -0.59
C LEU A 191 12.90 3.27 -0.32
N ALA A 192 13.43 4.47 -0.06
CA ALA A 192 14.84 4.67 0.29
C ALA A 192 15.20 3.99 1.61
N LEU A 193 14.35 4.11 2.64
CA LEU A 193 14.53 3.43 3.91
C LEU A 193 14.59 1.91 3.71
N GLY A 194 13.59 1.36 3.01
CA GLY A 194 13.56 -0.07 2.68
C GLY A 194 14.79 -0.54 1.90
N ALA A 195 15.30 0.30 0.97
CA ALA A 195 16.52 -0.01 0.22
C ALA A 195 17.76 -0.05 1.14
N PHE A 196 17.94 0.94 2.03
CA PHE A 196 19.04 0.93 3.01
C PHE A 196 19.00 -0.30 3.92
N GLU A 197 17.83 -0.63 4.46
CA GLU A 197 17.66 -1.80 5.34
C GLU A 197 17.83 -3.15 4.63
N THR A 198 17.85 -3.16 3.30
CA THR A 198 18.00 -4.38 2.48
C THR A 198 19.39 -4.48 1.83
N GLY A 199 20.32 -3.58 2.15
CA GLY A 199 21.68 -3.58 1.58
C GLY A 199 21.75 -2.99 0.16
N GLU A 200 20.70 -2.25 -0.25
CA GLU A 200 20.61 -1.59 -1.55
C GLU A 200 20.92 -0.08 -1.44
N GLU A 201 21.98 0.25 -0.67
CA GLU A 201 22.34 1.63 -0.27
C GLU A 201 22.55 2.55 -1.47
N ALA A 202 23.13 2.02 -2.55
CA ALA A 202 23.37 2.80 -3.77
C ALA A 202 22.04 3.30 -4.37
N TYR A 203 21.00 2.46 -4.37
CA TYR A 203 19.67 2.82 -4.83
C TYR A 203 18.98 3.78 -3.87
N GLY A 204 19.03 3.52 -2.57
CA GLY A 204 18.50 4.43 -1.55
C GLY A 204 19.10 5.82 -1.64
N ALA A 205 20.44 5.91 -1.79
CA ALA A 205 21.14 7.18 -1.97
C ALA A 205 20.78 7.89 -3.29
N ASP A 206 20.60 7.15 -4.38
CA ASP A 206 20.16 7.70 -5.67
C ASP A 206 18.75 8.30 -5.56
N ILE A 207 17.82 7.62 -4.89
CA ILE A 207 16.46 8.13 -4.60
C ILE A 207 16.54 9.50 -3.90
N LEU A 208 17.26 9.57 -2.77
CA LEU A 208 17.36 10.81 -1.99
C LEU A 208 18.03 11.95 -2.78
N LYS A 209 19.07 11.65 -3.57
CA LYS A 209 19.73 12.65 -4.43
C LYS A 209 18.80 13.18 -5.52
N ARG A 210 18.02 12.32 -6.18
CA ARG A 210 17.04 12.73 -7.20
C ARG A 210 15.95 13.61 -6.61
N MET A 211 15.41 13.21 -5.46
CA MET A 211 14.39 14.02 -4.79
C MET A 211 14.93 15.36 -4.34
N GLY A 212 16.15 15.41 -3.76
CA GLY A 212 16.80 16.66 -3.37
C GLY A 212 17.01 17.60 -4.56
N ARG A 213 17.50 17.09 -5.70
CA ARG A 213 17.65 17.88 -6.94
C ARG A 213 16.30 18.41 -7.43
N LYS A 214 15.28 17.55 -7.46
CA LYS A 214 13.95 17.91 -7.94
C LYS A 214 13.34 19.02 -7.09
N PHE A 215 13.34 18.89 -5.78
CA PHE A 215 12.81 19.90 -4.87
C PHE A 215 13.60 21.23 -4.95
N SER A 216 14.93 21.16 -5.09
CA SER A 216 15.77 22.34 -5.25
C SER A 216 15.47 23.06 -6.57
N SER A 217 15.28 22.32 -7.66
CA SER A 217 14.97 22.90 -8.96
C SER A 217 13.55 23.52 -9.00
N ASP A 218 12.59 22.92 -8.31
CA ASP A 218 11.21 23.42 -8.26
C ASP A 218 11.02 24.56 -7.25
N GLY A 219 11.98 24.74 -6.33
CA GLY A 219 11.89 25.69 -5.22
C GLY A 219 10.79 25.34 -4.20
N LYS A 220 10.26 24.11 -4.25
CA LYS A 220 9.18 23.62 -3.37
C LYS A 220 9.19 22.09 -3.30
N ILE A 221 8.54 21.57 -2.25
CA ILE A 221 8.21 20.14 -2.12
C ILE A 221 6.80 19.95 -2.66
N SER A 222 6.67 19.20 -3.75
CA SER A 222 5.37 18.86 -4.33
C SER A 222 4.90 17.50 -3.81
N PHE A 223 3.60 17.39 -3.56
CA PHE A 223 2.97 16.15 -3.12
C PHE A 223 2.96 15.11 -4.24
N LEU A 224 2.59 15.51 -5.44
CA LEU A 224 2.49 14.67 -6.63
C LEU A 224 2.98 15.40 -7.88
N TYR A 225 3.47 14.62 -8.86
CA TYR A 225 3.79 15.10 -10.22
C TYR A 225 3.00 14.25 -11.22
N ASN A 226 2.08 14.89 -11.93
CA ASN A 226 1.35 14.25 -13.03
C ASN A 226 2.28 14.03 -14.24
N TRP A 227 1.94 13.05 -15.07
CA TRP A 227 2.65 12.73 -16.34
C TRP A 227 1.67 12.56 -17.49
#